data_457aa10ea9ff0bbc37b8abbe7f2bef1b
#
_entry.id   457aa10ea9ff0bbc37b8abbe7f2bef1b
#
_cell.length_a   1.000
_cell.length_b   1.000
_cell.length_c   1.000
_cell.angle_alpha   90.00
_cell.angle_beta   90.00
_cell.angle_gamma   90.00
#
_symmetry.space_group_name_H-M   'P 1'
#
loop_
_entity.id
_entity.type
_entity.pdbx_description
1 polymer ?
#
loop_
_entity_poly.entity_id
_entity_poly.type
_entity_poly.pdbx_seq_one_letter_code
_entity_poly.pdbx_strand_id
1 'polypeptide(L)'
;VWVRGILSPSAADSSLRTIVLCSLILFPFFILLTAAVGYSIIRRALLPLEKMTGTAERISTSEDLSLRLNIPPGTDEVHRLAHTFDGMMDRLQTSFESEKQFNSDVSHELRTPLSVILSQSEYGLLPETLPEERMQALTVIHAQAKQMSALISQLLMLARAESSRL
;
A
#
# COMPACT_ATOMS: atom_id res chain seq x y z
N VAL A 1 -34.39 -58.86 -61.92
CA VAL A 1 -32.96 -58.63 -62.09
C VAL A 1 -32.52 -57.81 -60.86
N TRP A 2 -31.78 -58.44 -59.91
CA TRP A 2 -31.23 -57.79 -58.77
C TRP A 2 -29.79 -57.32 -59.09
N VAL A 3 -29.55 -55.99 -59.17
CA VAL A 3 -28.20 -55.41 -59.27
C VAL A 3 -27.63 -55.28 -57.87
N ARG A 4 -26.75 -56.20 -57.48
CA ARG A 4 -25.92 -56.09 -56.31
C ARG A 4 -24.80 -55.10 -56.62
N GLY A 5 -24.89 -53.87 -56.12
CA GLY A 5 -23.78 -52.96 -56.14
C GLY A 5 -22.70 -53.43 -55.17
N ILE A 6 -21.59 -53.96 -55.72
CA ILE A 6 -20.40 -54.34 -54.99
C ILE A 6 -19.64 -53.05 -54.74
N LEU A 7 -19.90 -52.43 -53.60
CA LEU A 7 -19.00 -51.37 -53.07
C LEU A 7 -17.69 -52.06 -52.67
N SER A 8 -16.60 -51.74 -53.34
CA SER A 8 -15.29 -52.32 -53.04
C SER A 8 -14.86 -51.87 -51.62
N PRO A 9 -14.59 -52.80 -50.69
CA PRO A 9 -14.25 -52.50 -49.34
C PRO A 9 -12.93 -51.67 -49.21
N SER A 10 -12.07 -51.73 -50.20
CA SER A 10 -10.77 -51.08 -50.25
C SER A 10 -10.84 -49.56 -50.27
N ALA A 11 -11.85 -48.94 -50.85
CA ALA A 11 -12.00 -47.46 -50.88
C ALA A 11 -12.52 -46.90 -49.53
N ALA A 12 -13.39 -47.69 -48.88
CA ALA A 12 -13.90 -47.31 -47.54
C ALA A 12 -12.79 -47.43 -46.46
N ASP A 13 -11.96 -48.46 -46.50
CA ASP A 13 -10.89 -48.71 -45.58
C ASP A 13 -9.75 -47.64 -45.69
N SER A 14 -9.40 -47.18 -46.86
CA SER A 14 -8.40 -46.12 -47.08
C SER A 14 -8.90 -44.77 -46.57
N SER A 15 -10.19 -44.46 -46.78
CA SER A 15 -10.79 -43.23 -46.28
C SER A 15 -10.87 -43.21 -44.74
N LEU A 16 -11.27 -44.32 -44.12
CA LEU A 16 -11.31 -44.48 -42.67
C LEU A 16 -9.91 -44.33 -42.04
N ARG A 17 -8.92 -44.96 -42.65
CA ARG A 17 -7.52 -44.86 -42.17
C ARG A 17 -7.00 -43.43 -42.23
N THR A 18 -7.29 -42.70 -43.28
CA THR A 18 -6.89 -41.30 -43.43
C THR A 18 -7.58 -40.42 -42.37
N ILE A 19 -8.86 -40.59 -42.11
CA ILE A 19 -9.63 -39.87 -41.08
C ILE A 19 -9.03 -40.16 -39.69
N VAL A 20 -8.75 -41.42 -39.37
CA VAL A 20 -8.17 -41.80 -38.08
C VAL A 20 -6.77 -41.22 -37.91
N LEU A 21 -5.93 -41.26 -38.93
CA LEU A 21 -4.58 -40.63 -38.83
C LEU A 21 -4.63 -39.13 -38.70
N CYS A 22 -5.50 -38.46 -39.46
CA CYS A 22 -5.70 -37.02 -39.32
C CYS A 22 -6.24 -36.65 -37.94
N SER A 23 -7.21 -37.38 -37.41
CA SER A 23 -7.74 -37.12 -36.08
C SER A 23 -6.69 -37.38 -34.97
N LEU A 24 -5.85 -38.40 -35.12
CA LEU A 24 -4.79 -38.74 -34.18
C LEU A 24 -3.73 -37.61 -34.07
N ILE A 25 -3.51 -36.89 -35.16
CA ILE A 25 -2.57 -35.75 -35.19
C ILE A 25 -3.25 -34.45 -34.78
N LEU A 26 -4.43 -34.16 -35.30
CA LEU A 26 -5.13 -32.90 -35.03
C LEU A 26 -5.65 -32.79 -33.60
N PHE A 27 -6.09 -33.88 -33.01
CA PHE A 27 -6.67 -33.87 -31.67
C PHE A 27 -5.63 -33.46 -30.59
N PRO A 28 -4.43 -34.08 -30.51
CA PRO A 28 -3.42 -33.66 -29.57
C PRO A 28 -2.89 -32.23 -29.86
N PHE A 29 -2.81 -31.85 -31.14
CA PHE A 29 -2.43 -30.50 -31.53
C PHE A 29 -3.42 -29.45 -30.96
N PHE A 30 -4.73 -29.69 -31.11
CA PHE A 30 -5.76 -28.80 -30.54
C PHE A 30 -5.72 -28.75 -29.00
N ILE A 31 -5.46 -29.88 -28.34
CA ILE A 31 -5.31 -29.94 -26.89
C ILE A 31 -4.12 -29.09 -26.46
N LEU A 32 -2.98 -29.23 -27.10
CA LEU A 32 -1.78 -28.46 -26.78
C LEU A 32 -1.97 -26.96 -27.05
N LEU A 33 -2.62 -26.63 -28.16
CA LEU A 33 -2.91 -25.23 -28.50
C LEU A 33 -3.85 -24.60 -27.48
N THR A 34 -4.95 -25.27 -27.14
CA THR A 34 -5.91 -24.75 -26.12
C THR A 34 -5.27 -24.64 -24.73
N ALA A 35 -4.44 -25.62 -24.36
CA ALA A 35 -3.69 -25.58 -23.10
C ALA A 35 -2.69 -24.40 -23.07
N ALA A 36 -1.95 -24.18 -24.16
CA ALA A 36 -0.98 -23.08 -24.26
C ALA A 36 -1.67 -21.71 -24.21
N VAL A 37 -2.78 -21.55 -24.93
CA VAL A 37 -3.58 -20.31 -24.89
C VAL A 37 -4.17 -20.09 -23.50
N GLY A 38 -4.80 -21.12 -22.92
CA GLY A 38 -5.38 -21.06 -21.58
C GLY A 38 -4.32 -20.71 -20.52
N TYR A 39 -3.17 -21.35 -20.56
CA TYR A 39 -2.05 -21.03 -19.65
C TYR A 39 -1.59 -19.57 -19.80
N SER A 40 -1.47 -19.08 -21.03
CA SER A 40 -1.05 -17.70 -21.30
C SER A 40 -2.06 -16.68 -20.76
N ILE A 41 -3.36 -16.95 -20.91
CA ILE A 41 -4.43 -16.10 -20.38
C ILE A 41 -4.40 -16.08 -18.86
N ILE A 42 -4.36 -17.24 -18.22
CA ILE A 42 -4.33 -17.37 -16.76
C ILE A 42 -3.10 -16.68 -16.18
N ARG A 43 -1.93 -16.91 -16.76
CA ARG A 43 -0.70 -16.30 -16.30
C ARG A 43 -0.75 -14.77 -16.38
N ARG A 44 -1.27 -14.22 -17.47
CA ARG A 44 -1.43 -12.76 -17.63
C ARG A 44 -2.44 -12.18 -16.63
N ALA A 45 -3.53 -12.89 -16.38
CA ALA A 45 -4.56 -12.45 -15.45
C ALA A 45 -4.10 -12.50 -13.98
N LEU A 46 -3.23 -13.43 -13.61
CA LEU A 46 -2.75 -13.59 -12.22
C LEU A 46 -1.46 -12.82 -11.90
N LEU A 47 -0.72 -12.38 -12.91
CA LEU A 47 0.53 -11.62 -12.72
C LEU A 47 0.36 -10.35 -11.82
N PRO A 48 -0.71 -9.57 -11.93
CA PRO A 48 -0.93 -8.43 -11.05
C PRO A 48 -1.10 -8.82 -9.57
N LEU A 49 -1.74 -9.95 -9.28
CA LEU A 49 -1.89 -10.44 -7.91
C LEU A 49 -0.53 -10.76 -7.26
N GLU A 50 0.37 -11.40 -8.00
CA GLU A 50 1.72 -11.69 -7.53
C GLU A 50 2.48 -10.39 -7.21
N LYS A 51 2.36 -9.38 -8.05
CA LYS A 51 2.93 -8.05 -7.80
C LYS A 51 2.33 -7.39 -6.55
N MET A 52 1.02 -7.50 -6.34
CA MET A 52 0.36 -6.95 -5.15
C MET A 52 0.90 -7.60 -3.88
N THR A 53 1.01 -8.93 -3.85
CA THR A 53 1.56 -9.66 -2.71
C THR A 53 3.00 -9.24 -2.44
N GLY A 54 3.85 -9.24 -3.45
CA GLY A 54 5.25 -8.83 -3.30
C GLY A 54 5.43 -7.37 -2.88
N THR A 55 4.56 -6.46 -3.35
CA THR A 55 4.59 -5.06 -2.90
C THR A 55 4.12 -4.93 -1.45
N ALA A 56 3.07 -5.63 -1.06
CA ALA A 56 2.59 -5.65 0.33
C ALA A 56 3.65 -6.21 1.29
N GLU A 57 4.33 -7.29 0.93
CA GLU A 57 5.44 -7.85 1.70
C GLU A 57 6.60 -6.87 1.86
N ARG A 58 6.95 -6.16 0.78
CA ARG A 58 8.02 -5.13 0.83
C ARG A 58 7.63 -3.95 1.72
N ILE A 59 6.40 -3.46 1.63
CA ILE A 59 5.87 -2.40 2.52
C ILE A 59 5.95 -2.85 3.98
N SER A 60 5.53 -4.08 4.27
CA SER A 60 5.58 -4.65 5.63
C SER A 60 7.00 -4.75 6.20
N THR A 61 8.00 -4.93 5.34
CA THR A 61 9.39 -5.15 5.76
C THR A 61 10.22 -3.86 5.77
N SER A 62 9.98 -2.94 4.83
CA SER A 62 10.80 -1.73 4.64
C SER A 62 10.16 -0.45 5.18
N GLU A 63 8.91 -0.50 5.63
CA GLU A 63 8.11 0.68 6.01
C GLU A 63 8.02 1.75 4.89
N ASP A 64 8.36 1.38 3.66
CA ASP A 64 8.34 2.29 2.51
C ASP A 64 6.94 2.32 1.90
N LEU A 65 6.15 3.31 2.32
CA LEU A 65 4.79 3.54 1.85
C LEU A 65 4.73 4.20 0.45
N SER A 66 5.87 4.55 -0.15
CA SER A 66 5.91 5.17 -1.48
C SER A 66 5.76 4.16 -2.62
N LEU A 67 5.86 2.87 -2.32
CA LEU A 67 5.74 1.79 -3.29
C LEU A 67 4.33 1.75 -3.89
N ARG A 68 4.26 1.63 -5.23
CA ARG A 68 3.01 1.49 -5.99
C ARG A 68 3.10 0.30 -6.93
N LEU A 69 1.96 -0.26 -7.26
CA LEU A 69 1.87 -1.39 -8.19
C LEU A 69 2.18 -0.97 -9.63
N ASN A 70 1.85 0.26 -10.00
CA ASN A 70 2.06 0.82 -11.34
C ASN A 70 1.58 -0.11 -12.46
N ILE A 71 0.40 -0.70 -12.28
CA ILE A 71 -0.21 -1.58 -13.27
C ILE A 71 -0.85 -0.71 -14.36
N PRO A 72 -0.60 -1.00 -15.64
CA PRO A 72 -1.23 -0.26 -16.73
C PRO A 72 -2.76 -0.25 -16.60
N PRO A 73 -3.45 0.80 -17.04
CA PRO A 73 -4.91 0.85 -16.96
C PRO A 73 -5.54 -0.31 -17.73
N GLY A 74 -6.51 -0.96 -17.11
CA GLY A 74 -7.29 -2.06 -17.66
C GLY A 74 -8.73 -1.99 -17.17
N THR A 75 -9.61 -2.75 -17.80
CA THR A 75 -11.06 -2.71 -17.53
C THR A 75 -11.57 -3.91 -16.72
N ASP A 76 -10.70 -4.84 -16.37
CA ASP A 76 -11.06 -6.02 -15.58
C ASP A 76 -11.02 -5.76 -14.06
N GLU A 77 -11.54 -6.71 -13.30
CA GLU A 77 -11.64 -6.65 -11.84
C GLU A 77 -10.29 -6.55 -11.17
N VAL A 78 -9.25 -7.15 -11.77
CA VAL A 78 -7.88 -7.16 -11.22
C VAL A 78 -7.24 -5.78 -11.34
N HIS A 79 -7.43 -5.10 -12.46
CA HIS A 79 -6.96 -3.72 -12.65
C HIS A 79 -7.68 -2.75 -11.70
N ARG A 80 -9.01 -2.95 -11.51
CA ARG A 80 -9.77 -2.15 -10.54
C ARG A 80 -9.27 -2.37 -9.11
N LEU A 81 -8.95 -3.61 -8.74
CA LEU A 81 -8.37 -3.94 -7.43
C LEU A 81 -7.01 -3.27 -7.26
N ALA A 82 -6.15 -3.32 -8.27
CA ALA A 82 -4.84 -2.67 -8.25
C ALA A 82 -4.93 -1.15 -8.06
N HIS A 83 -5.84 -0.50 -8.77
CA HIS A 83 -6.12 0.93 -8.59
C HIS A 83 -6.63 1.26 -7.18
N THR A 84 -7.51 0.42 -6.64
CA THR A 84 -8.02 0.59 -5.28
C THR A 84 -6.90 0.43 -4.26
N PHE A 85 -6.00 -0.52 -4.47
CA PHE A 85 -4.82 -0.72 -3.63
C PHE A 85 -3.89 0.50 -3.67
N ASP A 86 -3.52 0.99 -4.85
CA ASP A 86 -2.67 2.18 -4.98
C ASP A 86 -3.33 3.41 -4.32
N GLY A 87 -4.65 3.60 -4.51
CA GLY A 87 -5.39 4.67 -3.83
C GLY A 87 -5.45 4.52 -2.30
N MET A 88 -5.46 3.30 -1.79
CA MET A 88 -5.33 3.05 -0.34
C MET A 88 -3.92 3.41 0.14
N MET A 89 -2.87 3.05 -0.62
CA MET A 89 -1.49 3.40 -0.30
C MET A 89 -1.25 4.92 -0.32
N ASP A 90 -1.86 5.65 -1.25
CA ASP A 90 -1.79 7.12 -1.28
C ASP A 90 -2.36 7.74 0.00
N ARG A 91 -3.51 7.26 0.45
CA ARG A 91 -4.14 7.74 1.70
C ARG A 91 -3.28 7.39 2.92
N LEU A 92 -2.75 6.17 2.97
CA LEU A 92 -1.90 5.72 4.07
C LEU A 92 -0.61 6.54 4.14
N GLN A 93 0.05 6.76 3.02
CA GLN A 93 1.25 7.59 2.94
C GLN A 93 0.96 9.02 3.39
N THR A 94 -0.09 9.65 2.88
CA THR A 94 -0.50 11.01 3.27
C THR A 94 -0.78 11.10 4.78
N SER A 95 -1.46 10.10 5.33
CA SER A 95 -1.75 10.04 6.78
C SER A 95 -0.47 9.92 7.59
N PHE A 96 0.46 9.07 7.17
CA PHE A 96 1.73 8.87 7.86
C PHE A 96 2.65 10.11 7.79
N GLU A 97 2.70 10.76 6.61
CA GLU A 97 3.44 12.01 6.43
C GLU A 97 2.86 13.14 7.32
N SER A 98 1.53 13.24 7.39
CA SER A 98 0.85 14.20 8.26
C SER A 98 1.14 13.93 9.74
N GLU A 99 1.13 12.66 10.17
CA GLU A 99 1.48 12.28 11.54
C GLU A 99 2.93 12.60 11.87
N LYS A 100 3.86 12.31 10.96
CA LYS A 100 5.28 12.62 11.12
C LYS A 100 5.51 14.13 11.24
N GLN A 101 4.84 14.91 10.39
CA GLN A 101 4.91 16.37 10.44
C GLN A 101 4.33 16.90 11.76
N PHE A 102 3.17 16.41 12.17
CA PHE A 102 2.55 16.77 13.43
C PHE A 102 3.48 16.50 14.62
N ASN A 103 4.10 15.31 14.68
CA ASN A 103 5.04 14.95 15.75
C ASN A 103 6.29 15.86 15.76
N SER A 104 6.76 16.24 14.58
CA SER A 104 7.88 17.20 14.45
C SER A 104 7.48 18.58 14.96
N ASP A 105 6.33 19.10 14.53
CA ASP A 105 5.83 20.42 14.92
C ASP A 105 5.58 20.51 16.43
N VAL A 106 4.93 19.50 17.01
CA VAL A 106 4.74 19.41 18.46
C VAL A 106 6.07 19.40 19.20
N SER A 107 7.05 18.65 18.72
CA SER A 107 8.38 18.57 19.32
C SER A 107 9.09 19.94 19.31
N HIS A 108 8.96 20.67 18.21
CA HIS A 108 9.52 22.01 18.08
C HIS A 108 8.81 23.03 18.99
N GLU A 109 7.47 23.01 19.00
CA GLU A 109 6.64 23.89 19.81
C GLU A 109 6.83 23.68 21.32
N LEU A 110 7.16 22.46 21.76
CA LEU A 110 7.46 22.16 23.15
C LEU A 110 8.91 22.46 23.52
N ARG A 111 9.86 22.31 22.61
CA ARG A 111 11.29 22.54 22.89
C ARG A 111 11.59 23.98 23.19
N THR A 112 10.99 24.91 22.49
CA THR A 112 11.23 26.36 22.66
C THR A 112 10.89 26.84 24.06
N PRO A 113 9.67 26.69 24.60
CA PRO A 113 9.35 27.10 25.95
C PRO A 113 10.15 26.34 27.00
N LEU A 114 10.44 25.06 26.78
CA LEU A 114 11.27 24.27 27.70
C LEU A 114 12.68 24.81 27.79
N SER A 115 13.30 25.22 26.68
CA SER A 115 14.63 25.81 26.67
C SER A 115 14.66 27.16 27.43
N VAL A 116 13.59 27.95 27.28
CA VAL A 116 13.48 29.22 28.04
C VAL A 116 13.31 28.96 29.53
N ILE A 117 12.48 27.98 29.91
CA ILE A 117 12.32 27.59 31.33
C ILE A 117 13.67 27.17 31.92
N LEU A 118 14.41 26.31 31.20
CA LEU A 118 15.71 25.82 31.67
C LEU A 118 16.71 26.97 31.85
N SER A 119 16.87 27.81 30.81
CA SER A 119 17.78 28.96 30.86
C SER A 119 17.44 29.95 31.99
N GLN A 120 16.16 30.27 32.16
CA GLN A 120 15.73 31.17 33.25
C GLN A 120 15.88 30.54 34.62
N SER A 121 15.69 29.22 34.72
CA SER A 121 15.95 28.50 35.97
C SER A 121 17.43 28.49 36.33
N GLU A 122 18.30 28.21 35.36
CA GLU A 122 19.77 28.27 35.56
C GLU A 122 20.22 29.66 35.97
N TYR A 123 19.71 30.71 35.29
CA TYR A 123 20.01 32.10 35.64
C TYR A 123 19.57 32.46 37.08
N GLY A 124 18.34 32.10 37.45
CA GLY A 124 17.81 32.36 38.79
C GLY A 124 18.53 31.60 39.93
N LEU A 125 19.25 30.52 39.61
CA LEU A 125 20.03 29.73 40.55
C LEU A 125 21.45 30.26 40.76
N LEU A 126 21.93 31.19 39.94
CA LEU A 126 23.25 31.77 40.11
C LEU A 126 23.32 32.55 41.44
N PRO A 127 24.42 32.44 42.21
CA PRO A 127 24.59 33.13 43.48
C PRO A 127 24.54 34.66 43.34
N GLU A 128 24.98 35.18 42.20
CA GLU A 128 25.08 36.62 41.92
C GLU A 128 23.75 37.25 41.51
N THR A 129 22.72 36.47 41.21
CA THR A 129 21.42 36.96 40.72
C THR A 129 20.69 37.73 41.83
N LEU A 130 20.34 38.96 41.55
CA LEU A 130 19.59 39.82 42.47
C LEU A 130 18.18 39.29 42.74
N PRO A 131 17.57 39.59 43.89
CA PRO A 131 16.21 39.15 44.22
C PRO A 131 15.16 39.57 43.20
N GLU A 132 15.30 40.77 42.63
CA GLU A 132 14.38 41.27 41.58
C GLU A 132 14.52 40.49 40.28
N GLU A 133 15.74 40.14 39.87
CA GLU A 133 16.04 39.36 38.69
C GLU A 133 15.53 37.91 38.83
N ARG A 134 15.67 37.32 40.03
CA ARG A 134 15.04 36.00 40.31
C ARG A 134 13.53 36.05 40.18
N MET A 135 12.89 37.11 40.63
CA MET A 135 11.45 37.26 40.49
C MET A 135 11.04 37.38 39.03
N GLN A 136 11.83 38.10 38.21
CA GLN A 136 11.62 38.15 36.76
C GLN A 136 11.79 36.79 36.11
N ALA A 137 12.85 36.04 36.41
CA ALA A 137 13.08 34.70 35.92
C ALA A 137 11.91 33.74 36.26
N LEU A 138 11.44 33.78 37.51
CA LEU A 138 10.27 32.99 37.92
C LEU A 138 8.99 33.37 37.15
N THR A 139 8.81 34.66 36.87
CA THR A 139 7.67 35.16 36.10
C THR A 139 7.71 34.63 34.68
N VAL A 140 8.88 34.63 34.03
CA VAL A 140 9.05 34.06 32.68
C VAL A 140 8.82 32.55 32.70
N ILE A 141 9.39 31.83 33.65
CA ILE A 141 9.18 30.39 33.83
C ILE A 141 7.69 30.08 33.96
N HIS A 142 6.98 30.80 34.81
CA HIS A 142 5.54 30.62 35.02
C HIS A 142 4.74 30.85 33.72
N ALA A 143 5.06 31.89 32.96
CA ALA A 143 4.40 32.20 31.69
C ALA A 143 4.61 31.07 30.66
N GLN A 144 5.85 30.55 30.52
CA GLN A 144 6.17 29.45 29.61
C GLN A 144 5.50 28.13 30.03
N ALA A 145 5.49 27.82 31.33
CA ALA A 145 4.79 26.65 31.85
C ALA A 145 3.28 26.70 31.57
N LYS A 146 2.66 27.86 31.70
CA LYS A 146 1.25 28.08 31.32
C LYS A 146 0.99 27.86 29.84
N GLN A 147 1.89 28.38 28.99
CA GLN A 147 1.81 28.17 27.54
C GLN A 147 1.90 26.67 27.18
N MET A 148 2.86 25.94 27.77
CA MET A 148 2.99 24.50 27.57
C MET A 148 1.74 23.72 28.02
N SER A 149 1.18 24.09 29.18
CA SER A 149 -0.07 23.48 29.68
C SER A 149 -1.24 23.67 28.71
N ALA A 150 -1.36 24.85 28.11
CA ALA A 150 -2.37 25.14 27.10
C ALA A 150 -2.16 24.29 25.83
N LEU A 151 -0.93 24.19 25.32
CA LEU A 151 -0.59 23.35 24.17
C LEU A 151 -0.93 21.88 24.44
N ILE A 152 -0.53 21.32 25.57
CA ILE A 152 -0.85 19.94 25.95
C ILE A 152 -2.36 19.72 26.00
N SER A 153 -3.11 20.66 26.54
CA SER A 153 -4.57 20.58 26.61
C SER A 153 -5.22 20.57 25.20
N GLN A 154 -4.69 21.37 24.28
CA GLN A 154 -5.14 21.38 22.87
C GLN A 154 -4.84 20.05 22.17
N LEU A 155 -3.63 19.49 22.35
CA LEU A 155 -3.24 18.20 21.80
C LEU A 155 -4.12 17.06 22.30
N LEU A 156 -4.43 17.04 23.62
CA LEU A 156 -5.33 16.05 24.21
C LEU A 156 -6.77 16.18 23.67
N MET A 157 -7.23 17.40 23.41
CA MET A 157 -8.55 17.64 22.79
C MET A 157 -8.59 17.10 21.36
N LEU A 158 -7.55 17.35 20.56
CA LEU A 158 -7.42 16.80 19.20
C LEU A 158 -7.42 15.27 19.21
N ALA A 159 -6.60 14.65 20.05
CA ALA A 159 -6.52 13.19 20.16
C ALA A 159 -7.88 12.55 20.53
N ARG A 160 -8.63 13.19 21.42
CA ARG A 160 -9.99 12.72 21.77
C ARG A 160 -10.99 12.89 20.63
N ALA A 161 -10.89 13.98 19.86
CA ALA A 161 -11.77 14.23 18.72
C ALA A 161 -11.53 13.21 17.59
N GLU A 162 -10.29 12.81 17.35
CA GLU A 162 -9.95 11.75 16.40
C GLU A 162 -10.45 10.38 16.86
N SER A 163 -10.24 10.02 18.12
CA SER A 163 -10.72 8.76 18.68
C SER A 163 -12.25 8.62 18.70
N SER A 164 -12.99 9.71 18.66
CA SER A 164 -14.47 9.69 18.61
C SER A 164 -15.03 9.55 17.18
N ARG A 165 -14.18 9.58 16.16
CA ARG A 165 -14.58 9.41 14.73
C ARG A 165 -14.40 7.98 14.22
N LEU A 166 -13.78 7.11 14.99
CA LEU A 166 -13.61 5.67 14.75
C LEU A 166 -14.75 4.87 15.42
#